data_c68243e723ba8dc9f1177021d56bd8d0
#
_entry.id   c68243e723ba8dc9f1177021d56bd8d0
#
_cell.length_a   1.000
_cell.length_b   1.000
_cell.length_c   1.000
_cell.angle_alpha   90.00
_cell.angle_beta   90.00
_cell.angle_gamma   90.00
#
_symmetry.space_group_name_H-M   'P 1'
#
loop_
_entity.id
_entity.type
_entity.pdbx_description
1 polymer ?
#
loop_
_entity_poly.entity_id
_entity_poly.type
_entity_poly.pdbx_seq_one_letter_code
_entity_poly.pdbx_strand_id
1 'polypeptide(L)'
;MTHHTAQHGTTFLVFYKFRAMTSEEKKKSKNEWNELKNTLPQGIELIGEYVHAWGTEYNGFLLFQAETSDSFFDWWTGFKDTIRWYIEKTHTIIARRK
;
A
#
# COMPACT_ATOMS: atom_id res chain seq x y z
N MET A 1 -17.41 3.07 22.72
CA MET A 1 -17.10 2.90 22.10
C MET A 1 -16.51 3.06 21.29
N THR A 2 -16.05 3.14 21.10
CA THR A 2 -15.58 3.31 20.35
C THR A 2 -15.20 2.95 19.47
N HIS A 3 -14.82 2.90 19.07
CA HIS A 3 -14.39 2.39 18.30
C HIS A 3 -14.40 2.39 17.22
N HIS A 4 -14.11 2.65 17.23
CA HIS A 4 -14.61 2.43 15.97
C HIS A 4 -14.23 3.27 14.79
N THR A 5 -13.17 4.03 14.91
CA THR A 5 -12.57 4.80 13.84
C THR A 5 -12.30 3.92 12.64
N ALA A 6 -11.79 2.73 12.88
CA ALA A 6 -11.51 1.79 11.81
C ALA A 6 -12.75 1.39 11.02
N GLN A 7 -13.90 1.41 11.69
CA GLN A 7 -15.15 1.03 11.04
C GLN A 7 -15.70 2.12 10.14
N HIS A 8 -15.28 3.34 10.38
CA HIS A 8 -15.74 4.48 9.60
C HIS A 8 -14.75 4.94 8.54
N GLY A 9 -13.61 4.30 8.50
CA GLY A 9 -12.58 4.66 7.54
C GLY A 9 -12.87 4.15 6.14
N THR A 10 -12.08 4.62 5.22
CA THR A 10 -12.11 4.19 3.84
C THR A 10 -11.01 3.16 3.62
N THR A 11 -11.33 2.14 2.84
CA THR A 11 -10.39 1.05 2.54
C THR A 11 -9.81 1.25 1.15
N PHE A 12 -8.51 1.02 1.01
CA PHE A 12 -7.80 1.18 -0.24
C PHE A 12 -7.07 -0.11 -0.57
N LEU A 13 -7.40 -0.68 -1.73
CA LEU A 13 -6.66 -1.82 -2.26
C LEU A 13 -5.66 -1.29 -3.26
N VAL A 14 -4.39 -1.43 -2.96
CA VAL A 14 -3.33 -0.93 -3.83
C VAL A 14 -2.62 -2.11 -4.46
N PHE A 15 -2.92 -2.38 -5.71
CA PHE A 15 -2.25 -3.41 -6.48
C PHE A 15 -0.91 -2.88 -6.97
N TYR A 16 0.10 -3.74 -7.03
CA TYR A 16 1.43 -3.33 -7.44
C TYR A 16 2.08 -4.36 -8.35
N LYS A 17 2.95 -3.85 -9.21
CA LYS A 17 3.75 -4.68 -10.11
C LYS A 17 5.20 -4.28 -9.96
N PHE A 18 6.05 -5.27 -9.72
CA PHE A 18 7.48 -5.04 -9.59
C PHE A 18 8.15 -4.79 -10.93
N ARG A 19 9.19 -3.98 -10.91
CA ARG A 19 10.11 -3.91 -12.04
C ARG A 19 11.00 -5.15 -12.02
N ALA A 20 11.61 -5.47 -13.15
CA ALA A 20 12.65 -6.48 -13.18
C ALA A 20 13.81 -5.99 -12.32
N MET A 21 14.30 -6.86 -11.44
CA MET A 21 15.34 -6.50 -10.49
C MET A 21 16.38 -7.60 -10.37
N THR A 22 17.63 -7.19 -10.10
CA THR A 22 18.70 -8.12 -9.74
C THR A 22 18.43 -8.65 -8.33
N SER A 23 19.17 -9.68 -7.93
CA SER A 23 19.04 -10.24 -6.57
C SER A 23 19.35 -9.20 -5.50
N GLU A 24 20.35 -8.35 -5.74
CA GLU A 24 20.72 -7.29 -4.81
C GLU A 24 19.61 -6.24 -4.69
N GLU A 25 19.05 -5.87 -5.83
CA GLU A 25 17.94 -4.92 -5.84
C GLU A 25 16.72 -5.45 -5.13
N LYS A 26 16.43 -6.73 -5.29
CA LYS A 26 15.31 -7.36 -4.57
C LYS A 26 15.49 -7.28 -3.06
N LYS A 27 16.71 -7.54 -2.60
CA LYS A 27 17.05 -7.45 -1.19
C LYS A 27 16.88 -6.05 -0.66
N LYS A 28 17.40 -5.09 -1.41
CA LYS A 28 17.32 -3.68 -1.04
C LYS A 28 15.88 -3.20 -1.00
N SER A 29 15.08 -3.57 -2.00
CA SER A 29 13.68 -3.17 -2.05
C SER A 29 12.90 -3.75 -0.87
N LYS A 30 13.19 -4.99 -0.50
CA LYS A 30 12.52 -5.64 0.62
C LYS A 30 12.83 -4.93 1.94
N ASN A 31 14.08 -4.57 2.15
CA ASN A 31 14.49 -3.85 3.35
C ASN A 31 13.84 -2.48 3.42
N GLU A 32 13.85 -1.77 2.31
CA GLU A 32 13.23 -0.46 2.22
C GLU A 32 11.72 -0.54 2.48
N TRP A 33 11.07 -1.53 1.89
CA TRP A 33 9.64 -1.73 2.10
C TRP A 33 9.32 -1.99 3.57
N ASN A 34 10.12 -2.81 4.24
CA ASN A 34 9.92 -3.08 5.66
C ASN A 34 10.06 -1.81 6.50
N GLU A 35 11.00 -0.95 6.18
CA GLU A 35 11.17 0.32 6.87
C GLU A 35 9.96 1.24 6.65
N LEU A 36 9.50 1.31 5.40
CA LEU A 36 8.38 2.17 5.04
C LEU A 36 7.10 1.74 5.76
N LYS A 37 6.88 0.45 5.90
CA LYS A 37 5.71 -0.06 6.61
C LYS A 37 5.70 0.38 8.07
N ASN A 38 6.86 0.55 8.66
CA ASN A 38 6.98 0.91 10.07
C ASN A 38 6.90 2.41 10.31
N THR A 39 6.80 3.20 9.26
CA THR A 39 6.77 4.66 9.35
C THR A 39 5.51 5.26 8.77
N LEU A 40 4.42 4.52 8.79
CA LEU A 40 3.14 5.03 8.31
C LEU A 40 2.67 6.19 9.17
N PRO A 41 2.11 7.23 8.55
CA PRO A 41 1.60 8.35 9.33
C PRO A 41 0.38 7.97 10.14
N GLN A 42 0.11 8.75 11.16
CA GLN A 42 -1.06 8.56 12.00
C GLN A 42 -2.31 8.67 11.13
N GLY A 43 -3.28 7.78 11.37
CA GLY A 43 -4.52 7.78 10.60
C GLY A 43 -4.51 6.88 9.38
N ILE A 44 -3.36 6.29 9.06
CA ILE A 44 -3.23 5.34 7.95
C ILE A 44 -2.70 4.02 8.49
N GLU A 45 -3.40 2.95 8.21
CA GLU A 45 -3.07 1.63 8.73
C GLU A 45 -2.95 0.63 7.59
N LEU A 46 -1.90 -0.17 7.60
CA LEU A 46 -1.75 -1.28 6.66
C LEU A 46 -2.35 -2.51 7.33
N ILE A 47 -3.49 -2.95 6.86
CA ILE A 47 -4.21 -4.05 7.47
C ILE A 47 -4.02 -5.38 6.76
N GLY A 48 -3.36 -5.40 5.63
CA GLY A 48 -3.07 -6.65 4.95
C GLY A 48 -2.09 -6.49 3.81
N GLU A 49 -1.27 -7.52 3.61
CA GLU A 49 -0.39 -7.63 2.47
C GLU A 49 -0.68 -8.97 1.82
N TYR A 50 -0.92 -8.93 0.52
CA TYR A 50 -1.27 -10.14 -0.22
C TYR A 50 -0.35 -10.28 -1.42
N VAL A 51 0.23 -11.46 -1.56
CA VAL A 51 1.09 -11.76 -2.70
C VAL A 51 0.32 -12.67 -3.65
N HIS A 52 0.83 -12.72 -4.89
CA HIS A 52 0.22 -13.58 -5.91
C HIS A 52 -1.23 -13.24 -6.22
N ALA A 53 -1.45 -12.01 -6.71
CA ALA A 53 -2.78 -11.57 -7.13
C ALA A 53 -3.16 -12.25 -8.45
N TRP A 54 -3.46 -13.53 -8.39
CA TRP A 54 -3.82 -14.32 -9.57
C TRP A 54 -5.10 -13.77 -10.19
N GLY A 55 -5.16 -13.78 -11.50
CA GLY A 55 -6.27 -13.20 -12.22
C GLY A 55 -6.04 -11.75 -12.60
N THR A 56 -4.88 -11.21 -12.22
CA THR A 56 -4.50 -9.85 -12.57
C THR A 56 -3.07 -9.85 -13.13
N GLU A 57 -2.67 -8.72 -13.69
CA GLU A 57 -1.27 -8.55 -14.12
C GLU A 57 -0.36 -8.15 -12.97
N TYR A 58 -0.90 -7.94 -11.78
CA TYR A 58 -0.15 -7.43 -10.63
C TYR A 58 0.43 -8.56 -9.78
N ASN A 59 1.51 -8.27 -9.08
CA ASN A 59 2.18 -9.26 -8.23
C ASN A 59 1.44 -9.50 -6.92
N GLY A 60 0.77 -8.47 -6.42
CA GLY A 60 0.05 -8.57 -5.18
C GLY A 60 -0.70 -7.29 -4.90
N PHE A 61 -1.24 -7.17 -3.71
CA PHE A 61 -1.88 -5.94 -3.30
C PHE A 61 -1.74 -5.70 -1.81
N LEU A 62 -1.89 -4.44 -1.46
CA LEU A 62 -1.84 -3.97 -0.08
C LEU A 62 -3.22 -3.49 0.30
N LEU A 63 -3.61 -3.75 1.53
CA LEU A 63 -4.90 -3.32 2.03
C LEU A 63 -4.66 -2.27 3.10
N PHE A 64 -4.98 -1.02 2.77
CA PHE A 64 -4.85 0.09 3.72
C PHE A 64 -6.21 0.54 4.20
N GLN A 65 -6.21 1.14 5.37
CA GLN A 65 -7.38 1.81 5.88
C GLN A 65 -6.95 3.19 6.35
N ALA A 66 -7.73 4.21 6.00
CA ALA A 66 -7.45 5.57 6.39
C ALA A 66 -8.74 6.26 6.82
N GLU A 67 -8.61 7.26 7.66
CA GLU A 67 -9.76 7.99 8.15
C GLU A 67 -10.49 8.73 7.04
N THR A 68 -9.72 9.31 6.12
CA THR A 68 -10.27 10.03 4.97
C THR A 68 -9.49 9.68 3.71
N SER A 69 -10.16 9.85 2.56
CA SER A 69 -9.48 9.64 1.27
C SER A 69 -8.38 10.68 1.08
N ASP A 70 -8.64 11.92 1.49
CA ASP A 70 -7.67 13.01 1.33
C ASP A 70 -6.37 12.71 2.06
N SER A 71 -6.46 12.27 3.32
CA SER A 71 -5.26 11.96 4.09
C SER A 71 -4.47 10.82 3.47
N PHE A 72 -5.15 9.83 2.91
CA PHE A 72 -4.49 8.73 2.23
C PHE A 72 -3.75 9.22 0.98
N PHE A 73 -4.41 9.97 0.14
CA PHE A 73 -3.81 10.41 -1.12
C PHE A 73 -2.70 11.43 -0.92
N ASP A 74 -2.79 12.26 0.10
CA ASP A 74 -1.70 13.19 0.44
C ASP A 74 -0.43 12.42 0.77
N TRP A 75 -0.56 11.38 1.60
CA TRP A 75 0.57 10.52 1.96
C TRP A 75 1.04 9.70 0.76
N TRP A 76 0.08 9.09 0.04
CA TRP A 76 0.36 8.19 -1.07
C TRP A 76 1.17 8.83 -2.18
N THR A 77 0.91 10.10 -2.46
CA THR A 77 1.62 10.82 -3.51
C THR A 77 3.13 10.82 -3.27
N GLY A 78 3.56 11.10 -2.05
CA GLY A 78 4.98 11.07 -1.70
C GLY A 78 5.53 9.66 -1.60
N PHE A 79 4.77 8.77 -1.00
CA PHE A 79 5.16 7.37 -0.84
C PHE A 79 5.40 6.69 -2.19
N LYS A 80 4.51 6.94 -3.12
CA LYS A 80 4.57 6.39 -4.47
C LYS A 80 5.87 6.74 -5.18
N ASP A 81 6.34 7.96 -5.00
CA ASP A 81 7.61 8.39 -5.57
C ASP A 81 8.79 7.64 -4.96
N THR A 82 8.72 7.34 -3.67
CA THR A 82 9.79 6.64 -2.98
C THR A 82 9.96 5.21 -3.49
N ILE A 83 8.87 4.54 -3.82
CA ILE A 83 8.92 3.13 -4.25
C ILE A 83 9.07 2.96 -5.75
N ARG A 84 9.11 4.05 -6.50
CA ARG A 84 9.14 4.01 -7.97
C ARG A 84 10.30 3.23 -8.56
N TRP A 85 11.39 3.17 -7.86
CA TRP A 85 12.56 2.48 -8.41
C TRP A 85 12.37 0.95 -8.48
N TYR A 86 11.49 0.38 -7.67
CA TYR A 86 11.22 -1.07 -7.72
C TYR A 86 9.78 -1.41 -8.07
N ILE A 87 8.88 -0.44 -8.11
CA ILE A 87 7.49 -0.66 -8.51
C ILE A 87 7.25 -0.02 -9.87
N GLU A 88 6.86 -0.85 -10.82
CA GLU A 88 6.60 -0.38 -12.18
C GLU A 88 5.31 0.40 -12.28
N LYS A 89 4.24 -0.14 -11.67
CA LYS A 89 2.94 0.52 -11.66
C LYS A 89 2.08 0.05 -10.51
N THR A 90 1.11 0.86 -10.19
CA THR A 90 0.14 0.56 -9.14
C THR A 90 -1.27 0.83 -9.66
N HIS A 91 -2.23 0.20 -9.02
CA HIS A 91 -3.64 0.45 -9.31
C HIS A 91 -4.37 0.47 -7.96
N THR A 92 -5.03 1.57 -7.66
CA THR A 92 -5.71 1.74 -6.39
C THR A 92 -7.21 1.67 -6.56
N ILE A 93 -7.84 0.81 -5.78
CA ILE A 93 -9.29 0.70 -5.72
C ILE A 93 -9.72 1.20 -4.36
N ILE A 94 -10.67 2.12 -4.36
CA ILE A 94 -11.22 2.67 -3.13
C ILE A 94 -12.50 1.92 -2.82
N ALA A 95 -12.62 1.44 -1.59
CA ALA A 95 -13.79 0.71 -1.17
C ALA A 95 -14.26 1.22 0.19
N ARG A 96 -15.54 1.10 0.43
CA ARG A 96 -16.12 1.50 1.69
C ARG A 96 -16.68 0.26 2.37
N ARG A 97 -16.43 0.18 3.66
CA ARG A 97 -16.98 -0.92 4.45
C ARG A 97 -18.49 -0.81 4.51
N LYS A 98 -19.17 -1.92 4.29
CA LYS A 98 -20.62 -1.98 4.29
C LYS A 98 -21.18 -1.92 5.72
#